data_9e238e6944fa852d57a8a2001c03aec1
#
_entry.id   9e238e6944fa852d57a8a2001c03aec1
#
_cell.length_a   1.000
_cell.length_b   1.000
_cell.length_c   1.000
_cell.angle_alpha   90.00
_cell.angle_beta   90.00
_cell.angle_gamma   90.00
#
_symmetry.space_group_name_H-M   'P 1'
#
loop_
_entity.id
_entity.type
_entity.pdbx_description
1 polymer ?
#
loop_
_entity_poly.entity_id
_entity_poly.type
_entity_poly.pdbx_seq_one_letter_code
_entity_poly.pdbx_strand_id
1 'polypeptide(L)'
;KSLIYWYIACELVGNSDSFWSTYIYKKREDKHLYFGPLWDYDIAFNNDNRLGDATNKLMREAAHNPKDWVQQMWKDPWFRHAVNERWKELVASGVEEHLLTYVSETASLIDRSQALNFNRWKVLDKRVYLETKLYDTYTGGVDYLKTYIKNRVAFLTDSFGEEDEEEEELRPFEVSNYYYHIMNRHTSNVMDVEEESTAERAKLVSWSLSNSRVTQDWIVR
;
A
#
# COMPACT_ATOMS: atom_id res chain seq x y z
N LYS A 1 0.10 -8.71 -8.42
CA LYS A 1 0.44 -9.26 -7.08
C LYS A 1 1.24 -8.28 -6.22
N SER A 2 2.41 -7.74 -6.67
CA SER A 2 3.27 -6.90 -5.82
C SER A 2 2.56 -5.67 -5.26
N LEU A 3 1.70 -5.01 -6.03
CA LEU A 3 0.89 -3.89 -5.58
C LEU A 3 0.00 -4.27 -4.39
N ILE A 4 -0.72 -5.39 -4.47
CA ILE A 4 -1.63 -5.85 -3.41
C ILE A 4 -0.84 -6.15 -2.13
N TYR A 5 0.28 -6.89 -2.23
CA TYR A 5 1.13 -7.19 -1.07
C TYR A 5 1.73 -5.93 -0.44
N TRP A 6 2.21 -5.01 -1.28
CA TRP A 6 2.76 -3.75 -0.81
C TRP A 6 1.70 -2.92 -0.08
N TYR A 7 0.49 -2.81 -0.64
CA TYR A 7 -0.61 -2.08 -0.01
C TYR A 7 -1.01 -2.69 1.34
N ILE A 8 -1.21 -4.01 1.39
CA ILE A 8 -1.52 -4.71 2.64
C ILE A 8 -0.41 -4.50 3.67
N ALA A 9 0.86 -4.57 3.27
CA ALA A 9 1.98 -4.33 4.18
C ALA A 9 1.96 -2.89 4.74
N CYS A 10 1.72 -1.88 3.89
CA CYS A 10 1.59 -0.48 4.33
C CYS A 10 0.46 -0.29 5.35
N GLU A 11 -0.69 -0.90 5.10
CA GLU A 11 -1.81 -0.85 6.03
C GLU A 11 -1.49 -1.61 7.33
N LEU A 12 -0.94 -2.83 7.24
CA LEU A 12 -0.66 -3.67 8.40
C LEU A 12 0.31 -3.01 9.37
N VAL A 13 1.39 -2.44 8.88
CA VAL A 13 2.39 -1.81 9.73
C VAL A 13 2.00 -0.41 10.20
N GLY A 14 1.01 0.22 9.55
CA GLY A 14 0.51 1.53 9.92
C GLY A 14 1.56 2.63 9.80
N ASN A 15 2.33 2.63 8.72
CA ASN A 15 3.35 3.64 8.47
C ASN A 15 2.72 4.93 7.92
N SER A 16 2.86 6.04 8.63
CA SER A 16 2.30 7.34 8.23
C SER A 16 2.88 7.88 6.91
N ASP A 17 4.09 7.49 6.56
CA ASP A 17 4.79 7.90 5.34
C ASP A 17 4.73 6.83 4.23
N SER A 18 3.86 5.81 4.38
CA SER A 18 3.75 4.65 3.46
C SER A 18 3.72 5.02 1.99
N PHE A 19 3.07 6.12 1.64
CA PHE A 19 2.84 6.50 0.25
C PHE A 19 3.79 7.58 -0.25
N TRP A 20 4.66 8.07 0.62
CA TRP A 20 5.70 9.03 0.29
C TRP A 20 6.98 8.34 -0.20
N SER A 21 7.45 7.35 0.55
CA SER A 21 8.71 6.63 0.28
C SER A 21 8.47 5.32 -0.46
N THR A 22 7.80 5.39 -1.61
CA THR A 22 7.41 4.20 -2.38
C THR A 22 8.40 3.92 -3.50
N TYR A 23 8.95 2.71 -3.51
CA TYR A 23 9.73 2.21 -4.65
C TYR A 23 8.84 1.47 -5.64
N ILE A 24 8.94 1.86 -6.90
CA ILE A 24 8.27 1.20 -8.02
C ILE A 24 9.31 0.97 -9.11
N TYR A 25 9.40 -0.24 -9.63
CA TYR A 25 10.32 -0.56 -10.69
C TYR A 25 9.66 -1.37 -11.81
N LYS A 26 10.28 -1.34 -12.96
CA LYS A 26 9.91 -2.13 -14.15
C LYS A 26 11.10 -2.95 -14.59
N LYS A 27 10.89 -4.24 -14.81
CA LYS A 27 11.92 -5.10 -15.42
C LYS A 27 11.99 -4.81 -16.92
N ARG A 28 13.18 -5.00 -17.47
CA ARG A 28 13.39 -4.89 -18.92
C ARG A 28 12.48 -5.90 -19.63
N GLU A 29 11.82 -5.48 -20.70
CA GLU A 29 10.93 -6.31 -21.52
C GLU A 29 9.67 -6.84 -20.82
N ASP A 30 9.44 -6.47 -19.58
CA ASP A 30 8.21 -6.79 -18.85
C ASP A 30 7.22 -5.62 -18.94
N LYS A 31 5.94 -5.92 -19.13
CA LYS A 31 4.87 -4.91 -19.20
C LYS A 31 4.39 -4.46 -17.83
N HIS A 32 4.79 -5.16 -16.75
CA HIS A 32 4.29 -4.90 -15.40
C HIS A 32 5.16 -3.92 -14.63
N LEU A 33 4.52 -3.13 -13.80
CA LEU A 33 5.15 -2.39 -12.71
C LEU A 33 5.16 -3.24 -11.44
N TYR A 34 6.26 -3.16 -10.70
CA TYR A 34 6.45 -3.88 -9.45
C TYR A 34 6.58 -2.88 -8.31
N PHE A 35 5.82 -3.09 -7.25
CA PHE A 35 5.89 -2.32 -6.02
C PHE A 35 6.82 -3.00 -5.03
N GLY A 36 7.73 -2.22 -4.44
CA GLY A 36 8.76 -2.67 -3.53
C GLY A 36 10.17 -2.29 -3.97
N PRO A 37 11.18 -2.56 -3.13
CA PRO A 37 11.07 -3.15 -1.80
C PRO A 37 10.29 -2.28 -0.80
N LEU A 38 9.87 -2.89 0.32
CA LEU A 38 9.39 -2.14 1.47
C LEU A 38 10.57 -1.34 2.04
N TRP A 39 10.34 -0.07 2.39
CA TRP A 39 11.40 0.86 2.75
C TRP A 39 10.93 1.81 3.85
N ASP A 40 11.83 2.09 4.80
CA ASP A 40 11.71 3.16 5.79
C ASP A 40 10.53 2.99 6.75
N TYR A 41 10.50 1.86 7.47
CA TYR A 41 9.44 1.54 8.42
C TYR A 41 9.80 1.78 9.88
N ASP A 42 10.75 2.68 10.18
CA ASP A 42 11.18 3.03 11.53
C ASP A 42 10.08 3.74 12.34
N ILE A 43 9.17 4.45 11.67
CA ILE A 43 8.01 5.12 12.27
C ILE A 43 6.71 4.30 12.17
N ALA A 44 6.79 3.05 11.72
CA ALA A 44 5.66 2.12 11.65
C ALA A 44 5.27 1.58 13.05
N PHE A 45 4.26 0.73 13.09
CA PHE A 45 3.79 0.06 14.29
C PHE A 45 3.40 1.02 15.44
N ASN A 46 2.73 2.10 15.05
CA ASN A 46 2.29 3.15 15.97
C ASN A 46 3.44 3.91 16.66
N ASN A 47 4.60 3.97 16.01
CA ASN A 47 5.77 4.71 16.48
C ASN A 47 5.85 6.14 15.92
N ASP A 48 4.72 6.72 15.52
CA ASP A 48 4.60 8.07 14.97
C ASP A 48 3.43 8.83 15.63
N ASN A 49 3.74 9.84 16.43
CA ASN A 49 2.75 10.61 17.15
C ASN A 49 1.98 11.62 16.30
N ARG A 50 2.38 11.85 15.05
CA ARG A 50 1.71 12.78 14.13
C ARG A 50 0.30 12.32 13.77
N LEU A 51 0.06 11.01 13.76
CA LEU A 51 -1.27 10.44 13.55
C LEU A 51 -2.03 10.18 14.85
N GLY A 52 -1.41 10.38 16.01
CA GLY A 52 -1.91 9.90 17.29
C GLY A 52 -1.91 8.36 17.31
N ASP A 53 -2.94 7.73 17.90
CA ASP A 53 -3.06 6.27 17.82
C ASP A 53 -3.55 5.84 16.43
N ALA A 54 -2.68 5.18 15.69
CA ALA A 54 -2.93 4.71 14.33
C ALA A 54 -3.48 3.27 14.28
N THR A 55 -3.66 2.60 15.41
CA THR A 55 -4.09 1.20 15.47
C THR A 55 -5.37 0.96 14.67
N ASN A 56 -6.34 1.88 14.79
CA ASN A 56 -7.66 1.80 14.16
C ASN A 56 -7.85 2.87 13.05
N LYS A 57 -6.79 3.17 12.30
CA LYS A 57 -6.85 4.12 11.17
C LYS A 57 -6.32 3.46 9.92
N LEU A 58 -7.06 3.55 8.84
CA LEU A 58 -6.56 3.10 7.53
C LEU A 58 -5.53 4.10 7.00
N MET A 59 -4.37 3.60 6.58
CA MET A 59 -3.30 4.48 6.08
C MET A 59 -3.69 5.18 4.79
N ARG A 60 -4.50 4.57 3.93
CA ARG A 60 -5.07 5.24 2.76
C ARG A 60 -5.84 6.52 3.11
N GLU A 61 -6.30 6.67 4.34
CA GLU A 61 -7.06 7.83 4.81
C GLU A 61 -6.22 8.74 5.71
N ALA A 62 -5.46 8.15 6.62
CA ALA A 62 -4.74 8.85 7.68
C ALA A 62 -3.30 9.22 7.35
N ALA A 63 -2.62 8.47 6.47
CA ALA A 63 -1.22 8.73 6.12
C ALA A 63 -0.99 10.14 5.54
N HIS A 64 0.26 10.60 5.61
CA HIS A 64 0.66 11.86 4.99
C HIS A 64 0.57 11.78 3.45
N ASN A 65 0.41 12.92 2.81
CA ASN A 65 0.42 13.01 1.35
C ASN A 65 1.79 12.56 0.78
N PRO A 66 1.83 11.94 -0.43
CA PRO A 66 0.71 11.81 -1.35
C PRO A 66 -0.06 10.49 -1.14
N LYS A 67 -1.29 10.54 -0.67
CA LYS A 67 -2.18 9.37 -0.53
C LYS A 67 -3.30 9.33 -1.58
N ASP A 68 -3.52 10.42 -2.27
CA ASP A 68 -4.64 10.58 -3.21
C ASP A 68 -4.68 9.49 -4.29
N TRP A 69 -3.52 9.07 -4.79
CA TRP A 69 -3.44 8.02 -5.79
C TRP A 69 -3.87 6.65 -5.24
N VAL A 70 -3.56 6.34 -3.98
CA VAL A 70 -4.03 5.12 -3.31
C VAL A 70 -5.52 5.17 -3.07
N GLN A 71 -6.05 6.33 -2.66
CA GLN A 71 -7.49 6.54 -2.52
C GLN A 71 -8.23 6.38 -3.85
N GLN A 72 -7.64 6.82 -4.97
CA GLN A 72 -8.22 6.59 -6.29
C GLN A 72 -8.19 5.10 -6.68
N MET A 73 -7.10 4.38 -6.39
CA MET A 73 -7.06 2.92 -6.61
C MET A 73 -8.12 2.20 -5.77
N TRP A 74 -8.34 2.63 -4.53
CA TRP A 74 -9.34 2.01 -3.67
C TRP A 74 -10.78 2.14 -4.20
N LYS A 75 -11.06 3.10 -5.05
CA LYS A 75 -12.36 3.23 -5.73
C LYS A 75 -12.59 2.16 -6.80
N ASP A 76 -11.54 1.48 -7.24
CA ASP A 76 -11.65 0.40 -8.21
C ASP A 76 -12.12 -0.89 -7.51
N PRO A 77 -13.28 -1.45 -7.89
CA PRO A 77 -13.81 -2.67 -7.30
C PRO A 77 -12.85 -3.85 -7.40
N TRP A 78 -12.14 -3.98 -8.52
CA TRP A 78 -11.13 -5.03 -8.69
C TRP A 78 -10.03 -4.92 -7.63
N PHE A 79 -9.55 -3.70 -7.36
CA PHE A 79 -8.48 -3.50 -6.38
C PHE A 79 -8.95 -3.85 -4.96
N ARG A 80 -10.15 -3.39 -4.56
CA ARG A 80 -10.76 -3.73 -3.26
C ARG A 80 -10.92 -5.25 -3.12
N HIS A 81 -11.56 -5.89 -4.09
CA HIS A 81 -11.75 -7.33 -4.08
C HIS A 81 -10.41 -8.08 -3.96
N ALA A 82 -9.40 -7.71 -4.77
CA ALA A 82 -8.10 -8.36 -4.73
C ALA A 82 -7.37 -8.19 -3.38
N VAL A 83 -7.55 -7.04 -2.71
CA VAL A 83 -7.02 -6.80 -1.35
C VAL A 83 -7.77 -7.65 -0.34
N ASN A 84 -9.11 -7.65 -0.39
CA ASN A 84 -9.97 -8.37 0.55
C ASN A 84 -9.70 -9.88 0.48
N GLU A 85 -9.69 -10.46 -0.72
CA GLU A 85 -9.38 -11.88 -0.91
C GLU A 85 -7.99 -12.22 -0.41
N ARG A 86 -6.99 -11.40 -0.74
CA ARG A 86 -5.64 -11.64 -0.27
C ARG A 86 -5.52 -11.52 1.24
N TRP A 87 -6.24 -10.60 1.87
CA TRP A 87 -6.27 -10.48 3.32
C TRP A 87 -6.92 -11.69 3.98
N LYS A 88 -8.06 -12.17 3.47
CA LYS A 88 -8.72 -13.40 3.94
C LYS A 88 -7.75 -14.60 3.89
N GLU A 89 -7.01 -14.76 2.79
CA GLU A 89 -5.99 -15.81 2.66
C GLU A 89 -4.88 -15.68 3.71
N LEU A 90 -4.38 -14.48 3.98
CA LEU A 90 -3.35 -14.22 4.98
C LEU A 90 -3.85 -14.55 6.39
N VAL A 91 -5.06 -14.15 6.74
CA VAL A 91 -5.68 -14.48 8.04
C VAL A 91 -5.87 -15.99 8.17
N ALA A 92 -6.40 -16.65 7.15
CA ALA A 92 -6.59 -18.11 7.14
C ALA A 92 -5.26 -18.87 7.24
N SER A 93 -4.16 -18.30 6.76
CA SER A 93 -2.81 -18.86 6.88
C SER A 93 -2.12 -18.54 8.22
N GLY A 94 -2.77 -17.85 9.15
CA GLY A 94 -2.24 -17.55 10.48
C GLY A 94 -1.24 -16.40 10.50
N VAL A 95 -1.46 -15.33 9.73
CA VAL A 95 -0.54 -14.17 9.64
C VAL A 95 -0.26 -13.55 11.01
N GLU A 96 -1.25 -13.47 11.90
CA GLU A 96 -1.06 -12.94 13.25
C GLU A 96 -0.08 -13.79 14.05
N GLU A 97 -0.34 -15.09 14.15
CA GLU A 97 0.52 -16.03 14.90
C GLU A 97 1.95 -16.02 14.35
N HIS A 98 2.09 -16.02 13.02
CA HIS A 98 3.41 -15.94 12.38
C HIS A 98 4.16 -14.67 12.79
N LEU A 99 3.53 -13.51 12.75
CA LEU A 99 4.15 -12.24 13.15
C LEU A 99 4.51 -12.21 14.65
N LEU A 100 3.62 -12.68 15.51
CA LEU A 100 3.87 -12.73 16.97
C LEU A 100 5.02 -13.66 17.31
N THR A 101 5.10 -14.81 16.63
CA THR A 101 6.20 -15.77 16.77
C THR A 101 7.51 -15.13 16.30
N TYR A 102 7.52 -14.52 15.11
CA TYR A 102 8.69 -13.84 14.57
C TYR A 102 9.21 -12.73 15.50
N VAL A 103 8.31 -11.91 16.05
CA VAL A 103 8.68 -10.87 17.03
C VAL A 103 9.33 -11.51 18.27
N SER A 104 8.76 -12.61 18.78
CA SER A 104 9.27 -13.28 19.98
C SER A 104 10.66 -13.88 19.77
N GLU A 105 10.83 -14.58 18.67
CA GLU A 105 12.10 -15.21 18.29
C GLU A 105 13.18 -14.16 18.05
N THR A 106 12.83 -13.09 17.29
CA THR A 106 13.77 -12.00 17.01
C THR A 106 14.16 -11.25 18.29
N ALA A 107 13.19 -10.96 19.18
CA ALA A 107 13.45 -10.31 20.46
C ALA A 107 14.43 -11.15 21.30
N SER A 108 14.25 -12.46 21.33
CA SER A 108 15.15 -13.39 22.04
C SER A 108 16.54 -13.44 21.39
N LEU A 109 16.60 -13.47 20.06
CA LEU A 109 17.86 -13.50 19.30
C LEU A 109 18.73 -12.27 19.56
N ILE A 110 18.10 -11.08 19.65
CA ILE A 110 18.84 -9.81 19.86
C ILE A 110 18.96 -9.41 21.35
N ASP A 111 18.52 -10.24 22.29
CA ASP A 111 18.43 -9.87 23.71
C ASP A 111 19.77 -9.33 24.27
N ARG A 112 20.87 -10.02 23.99
CA ARG A 112 22.20 -9.55 24.42
C ARG A 112 22.60 -8.24 23.73
N SER A 113 22.30 -8.09 22.48
CA SER A 113 22.66 -6.89 21.69
C SER A 113 21.85 -5.67 22.14
N GLN A 114 20.54 -5.86 22.39
CA GLN A 114 19.71 -4.78 22.89
C GLN A 114 20.15 -4.32 24.28
N ALA A 115 20.51 -5.26 25.16
CA ALA A 115 21.03 -4.92 26.51
C ALA A 115 22.28 -4.04 26.43
N LEU A 116 23.22 -4.38 25.54
CA LEU A 116 24.42 -3.56 25.30
C LEU A 116 24.05 -2.20 24.69
N ASN A 117 23.13 -2.16 23.75
CA ASN A 117 22.68 -0.93 23.11
C ASN A 117 22.05 0.03 24.13
N PHE A 118 21.08 -0.43 24.91
CA PHE A 118 20.40 0.42 25.88
C PHE A 118 21.21 0.71 27.16
N ASN A 119 22.26 -0.08 27.43
CA ASN A 119 23.26 0.30 28.44
C ASN A 119 24.08 1.52 27.97
N ARG A 120 24.44 1.56 26.68
CA ARG A 120 25.17 2.69 26.07
C ARG A 120 24.26 3.90 25.85
N TRP A 121 23.10 3.68 25.26
CA TRP A 121 22.12 4.69 24.88
C TRP A 121 20.88 4.55 25.74
N LYS A 122 20.77 5.32 26.80
CA LYS A 122 19.66 5.28 27.75
C LYS A 122 18.49 6.09 27.21
N VAL A 123 17.74 5.49 26.27
CA VAL A 123 16.68 6.16 25.50
C VAL A 123 15.29 5.50 25.63
N LEU A 124 15.16 4.36 26.32
CA LEU A 124 13.89 3.64 26.45
C LEU A 124 12.79 4.49 27.09
N ASP A 125 13.16 5.31 28.08
CA ASP A 125 12.29 6.22 28.83
C ASP A 125 12.25 7.65 28.24
N LYS A 126 12.83 7.86 27.06
CA LYS A 126 12.99 9.19 26.47
C LYS A 126 12.42 9.24 25.06
N ARG A 127 11.74 10.34 24.78
CA ARG A 127 11.36 10.64 23.39
C ARG A 127 12.58 11.06 22.61
N VAL A 128 12.91 10.29 21.58
CA VAL A 128 14.04 10.55 20.68
C VAL A 128 13.58 11.25 19.40
N TYR A 129 12.41 10.87 18.91
CA TYR A 129 11.84 11.46 17.67
C TYR A 129 10.32 11.63 17.76
N LEU A 130 9.56 10.72 17.23
CA LEU A 130 8.09 10.81 17.10
C LEU A 130 7.34 9.73 17.90
N GLU A 131 8.00 9.04 18.81
CA GLU A 131 7.40 7.94 19.54
C GLU A 131 6.07 8.35 20.17
N THR A 132 5.05 7.54 19.94
CA THR A 132 3.71 7.73 20.52
C THR A 132 3.73 7.42 22.01
N LYS A 133 4.48 6.39 22.40
CA LYS A 133 4.59 5.89 23.74
C LYS A 133 6.04 5.57 24.11
N LEU A 134 6.40 5.79 25.35
CA LEU A 134 7.70 5.43 25.90
C LEU A 134 7.57 4.17 26.77
N TYR A 135 8.66 3.41 26.86
CA TYR A 135 8.73 2.16 27.60
C TYR A 135 9.92 2.20 28.54
N ASP A 136 9.70 1.81 29.79
CA ASP A 136 10.81 1.74 30.76
C ASP A 136 11.74 0.56 30.51
N THR A 137 11.27 -0.44 29.75
CA THR A 137 12.02 -1.66 29.49
C THR A 137 11.90 -2.09 28.02
N TYR A 138 12.92 -2.79 27.53
CA TYR A 138 12.88 -3.43 26.22
C TYR A 138 11.70 -4.39 26.06
N THR A 139 11.44 -5.22 27.09
CA THR A 139 10.31 -6.16 27.09
C THR A 139 8.97 -5.42 26.96
N GLY A 140 8.81 -4.29 27.67
CA GLY A 140 7.61 -3.46 27.53
C GLY A 140 7.37 -2.97 26.10
N GLY A 141 8.43 -2.60 25.38
CA GLY A 141 8.36 -2.25 23.97
C GLY A 141 7.95 -3.43 23.09
N VAL A 142 8.53 -4.60 23.33
CA VAL A 142 8.19 -5.84 22.61
C VAL A 142 6.72 -6.24 22.84
N ASP A 143 6.24 -6.16 24.08
CA ASP A 143 4.85 -6.49 24.43
C ASP A 143 3.86 -5.51 23.79
N TYR A 144 4.23 -4.25 23.72
CA TYR A 144 3.43 -3.26 22.98
C TYR A 144 3.35 -3.58 21.50
N LEU A 145 4.48 -3.89 20.86
CA LEU A 145 4.51 -4.28 19.44
C LEU A 145 3.58 -5.47 19.17
N LYS A 146 3.62 -6.49 20.02
CA LYS A 146 2.72 -7.65 19.92
C LYS A 146 1.24 -7.25 20.08
N THR A 147 0.96 -6.37 21.03
CA THR A 147 -0.39 -5.86 21.26
C THR A 147 -0.89 -5.06 20.06
N TYR A 148 -0.03 -4.21 19.51
CA TYR A 148 -0.34 -3.47 18.27
C TYR A 148 -0.68 -4.43 17.12
N ILE A 149 0.15 -5.45 16.87
CA ILE A 149 -0.07 -6.42 15.79
C ILE A 149 -1.44 -7.10 15.92
N LYS A 150 -1.79 -7.59 17.13
CA LYS A 150 -3.09 -8.22 17.37
C LYS A 150 -4.26 -7.28 17.06
N ASN A 151 -4.22 -6.09 17.62
CA ASN A 151 -5.28 -5.11 17.45
C ASN A 151 -5.38 -4.66 15.97
N ARG A 152 -4.23 -4.53 15.32
CA ARG A 152 -4.18 -4.11 13.91
C ARG A 152 -4.72 -5.17 12.97
N VAL A 153 -4.40 -6.44 13.20
CA VAL A 153 -4.96 -7.56 12.42
C VAL A 153 -6.48 -7.62 12.60
N ALA A 154 -6.98 -7.49 13.82
CA ALA A 154 -8.42 -7.45 14.09
C ALA A 154 -9.09 -6.29 13.34
N PHE A 155 -8.57 -5.07 13.49
CA PHE A 155 -9.10 -3.89 12.80
C PHE A 155 -9.11 -4.03 11.27
N LEU A 156 -8.02 -4.56 10.68
CA LEU A 156 -7.96 -4.75 9.23
C LEU A 156 -8.90 -5.87 8.76
N THR A 157 -9.12 -6.89 9.60
CA THR A 157 -10.07 -7.96 9.28
C THR A 157 -11.49 -7.42 9.20
N ASP A 158 -11.88 -6.55 10.12
CA ASP A 158 -13.16 -5.87 10.04
C ASP A 158 -13.23 -4.92 8.81
N SER A 159 -12.17 -4.12 8.60
CA SER A 159 -12.13 -3.10 7.54
C SER A 159 -12.04 -3.65 6.11
N PHE A 160 -11.46 -4.84 5.93
CA PHE A 160 -11.33 -5.52 4.63
C PHE A 160 -12.35 -6.65 4.47
N GLY A 161 -13.09 -6.99 5.54
CA GLY A 161 -14.10 -8.03 5.53
C GLY A 161 -15.49 -7.55 5.10
N GLU A 162 -15.72 -6.23 5.06
CA GLU A 162 -16.95 -5.68 4.52
C GLU A 162 -17.05 -6.06 3.05
N GLU A 163 -17.94 -6.98 2.75
CA GLU A 163 -18.29 -7.32 1.38
C GLU A 163 -18.97 -6.10 0.79
N ASP A 164 -18.47 -5.60 -0.32
CA ASP A 164 -19.23 -4.70 -1.16
C ASP A 164 -20.49 -5.49 -1.58
N GLU A 165 -21.66 -5.22 -1.00
CA GLU A 165 -22.94 -5.86 -1.35
C GLU A 165 -23.35 -5.61 -2.81
N GLU A 166 -22.62 -4.78 -3.52
CA GLU A 166 -22.64 -4.65 -4.96
C GLU A 166 -21.57 -5.56 -5.56
N GLU A 167 -21.86 -6.84 -5.69
CA GLU A 167 -21.31 -7.64 -6.80
C GLU A 167 -21.78 -7.03 -8.12
N GLU A 168 -21.25 -5.88 -8.46
CA GLU A 168 -21.14 -5.53 -9.85
C GLU A 168 -20.22 -6.59 -10.44
N GLU A 169 -20.84 -7.57 -11.12
CA GLU A 169 -20.17 -8.69 -11.78
C GLU A 169 -18.90 -8.13 -12.45
N LEU A 170 -17.73 -8.35 -11.81
CA LEU A 170 -16.45 -7.90 -12.35
C LEU A 170 -16.28 -8.61 -13.69
N ARG A 171 -16.87 -8.03 -14.71
CA ARG A 171 -16.67 -8.52 -16.08
C ARG A 171 -15.18 -8.35 -16.35
N PRO A 172 -14.47 -9.46 -16.58
CA PRO A 172 -13.12 -9.34 -17.10
C PRO A 172 -13.22 -8.38 -18.27
N PHE A 173 -12.28 -7.43 -18.37
CA PHE A 173 -12.21 -6.57 -19.54
C PHE A 173 -12.10 -7.49 -20.74
N GLU A 174 -13.25 -7.73 -21.40
CA GLU A 174 -13.29 -8.54 -22.60
C GLU A 174 -12.56 -7.76 -23.66
N VAL A 175 -11.40 -8.25 -24.05
CA VAL A 175 -10.70 -7.77 -25.24
C VAL A 175 -11.65 -8.00 -26.40
N SER A 176 -12.40 -6.98 -26.74
CA SER A 176 -13.33 -7.00 -27.86
C SER A 176 -12.68 -6.32 -29.06
N ASN A 177 -13.20 -6.56 -30.24
CA ASN A 177 -12.75 -5.89 -31.46
C ASN A 177 -13.23 -4.43 -31.54
N TYR A 178 -13.48 -3.79 -30.40
CA TYR A 178 -13.89 -2.39 -30.30
C TYR A 178 -12.68 -1.49 -30.09
N TYR A 179 -12.82 -0.25 -30.54
CA TYR A 179 -11.88 0.82 -30.24
C TYR A 179 -12.22 1.44 -28.89
N TYR A 180 -11.22 1.83 -28.15
CA TYR A 180 -11.34 2.43 -26.83
C TYR A 180 -10.69 3.79 -26.80
N HIS A 181 -11.31 4.73 -26.09
CA HIS A 181 -10.68 5.99 -25.75
C HIS A 181 -10.07 5.88 -24.34
N ILE A 182 -8.77 6.12 -24.24
CA ILE A 182 -8.08 6.20 -22.94
C ILE A 182 -8.21 7.64 -22.44
N MET A 183 -9.13 7.88 -21.54
CA MET A 183 -9.52 9.21 -21.09
C MET A 183 -8.93 9.54 -19.72
N ASN A 184 -8.39 10.76 -19.58
CA ASN A 184 -8.06 11.32 -18.28
C ASN A 184 -9.35 11.76 -17.57
N ARG A 185 -9.66 11.12 -16.46
CA ARG A 185 -10.93 11.33 -15.73
C ARG A 185 -11.10 12.76 -15.19
N HIS A 186 -10.00 13.46 -14.91
CA HIS A 186 -10.04 14.80 -14.35
C HIS A 186 -10.24 15.89 -15.41
N THR A 187 -9.55 15.75 -16.54
CA THR A 187 -9.60 16.77 -17.62
C THR A 187 -10.57 16.40 -18.73
N SER A 188 -11.09 15.16 -18.76
CA SER A 188 -11.86 14.58 -19.87
C SER A 188 -11.11 14.54 -21.20
N ASN A 189 -9.81 14.82 -21.19
CA ASN A 189 -8.97 14.66 -22.35
C ASN A 189 -8.62 13.19 -22.60
N VAL A 190 -8.45 12.82 -23.83
CA VAL A 190 -8.06 11.47 -24.26
C VAL A 190 -6.58 11.39 -24.63
N MET A 191 -6.03 10.19 -24.59
CA MET A 191 -4.71 9.91 -25.12
C MET A 191 -4.75 9.97 -26.64
N ASP A 192 -3.85 10.73 -27.23
CA ASP A 192 -3.75 10.97 -28.67
C ASP A 192 -2.29 10.89 -29.12
N VAL A 193 -2.06 10.77 -30.42
CA VAL A 193 -0.71 10.83 -31.00
C VAL A 193 -0.47 12.21 -31.57
N GLU A 194 0.65 12.85 -31.19
CA GLU A 194 1.00 14.20 -31.64
C GLU A 194 1.04 14.28 -33.17
N GLU A 195 0.32 15.27 -33.71
CA GLU A 195 0.23 15.51 -35.14
C GLU A 195 -0.30 14.31 -35.97
N GLU A 196 -1.05 13.39 -35.35
CA GLU A 196 -1.56 12.18 -35.99
C GLU A 196 -0.45 11.31 -36.65
N SER A 197 0.74 11.37 -36.07
CA SER A 197 1.92 10.69 -36.61
C SER A 197 1.77 9.18 -36.59
N THR A 198 2.12 8.53 -37.68
CA THR A 198 2.24 7.06 -37.79
C THR A 198 3.66 6.55 -37.58
N ALA A 199 4.59 7.45 -37.22
CA ALA A 199 6.00 7.09 -37.01
C ALA A 199 6.19 6.22 -35.76
N GLU A 200 7.16 5.32 -35.83
CA GLU A 200 7.61 4.59 -34.66
C GLU A 200 8.12 5.56 -33.59
N ARG A 201 7.71 5.38 -32.31
CA ARG A 201 8.02 6.27 -31.19
C ARG A 201 7.38 7.67 -31.27
N ALA A 202 6.29 7.82 -32.02
CA ALA A 202 5.51 9.04 -32.02
C ALA A 202 5.13 9.43 -30.57
N LYS A 203 5.12 10.72 -30.31
CA LYS A 203 4.83 11.25 -28.99
C LYS A 203 3.35 11.15 -28.66
N LEU A 204 3.03 10.69 -27.46
CA LEU A 204 1.68 10.70 -26.93
C LEU A 204 1.40 12.02 -26.25
N VAL A 205 0.24 12.57 -26.53
CA VAL A 205 -0.25 13.84 -25.97
C VAL A 205 -1.64 13.67 -25.36
N SER A 206 -2.06 14.62 -24.57
CA SER A 206 -3.42 14.69 -24.04
C SER A 206 -4.20 15.74 -24.83
N TRP A 207 -5.32 15.34 -25.44
CA TRP A 207 -6.11 16.20 -26.30
C TRP A 207 -7.61 16.06 -26.03
N SER A 208 -8.39 17.01 -26.52
CA SER A 208 -9.85 16.90 -26.44
C SER A 208 -10.36 15.77 -27.32
N LEU A 209 -11.37 15.04 -26.83
CA LEU A 209 -11.99 13.96 -27.61
C LEU A 209 -12.54 14.52 -28.92
N SER A 210 -12.24 13.85 -30.03
CA SER A 210 -12.71 14.20 -31.37
C SER A 210 -13.12 12.96 -32.15
N ASN A 211 -14.34 12.90 -32.61
CA ASN A 211 -14.86 11.80 -33.44
C ASN A 211 -14.22 11.69 -34.81
N SER A 212 -13.40 12.65 -35.20
CA SER A 212 -12.71 12.67 -36.52
C SER A 212 -11.24 12.24 -36.43
N ARG A 213 -10.70 12.00 -35.22
CA ARG A 213 -9.28 11.66 -35.03
C ARG A 213 -9.12 10.16 -34.71
N VAL A 214 -8.72 9.39 -35.68
CA VAL A 214 -8.48 7.94 -35.54
C VAL A 214 -7.30 7.61 -34.61
N THR A 215 -6.41 8.56 -34.34
CA THR A 215 -5.28 8.42 -33.41
C THR A 215 -5.70 8.41 -31.95
N GLN A 216 -6.98 8.67 -31.64
CA GLN A 216 -7.58 8.53 -30.32
C GLN A 216 -8.23 7.15 -30.10
N ASP A 217 -8.35 6.36 -31.16
CA ASP A 217 -8.94 5.02 -31.13
C ASP A 217 -7.87 3.97 -30.81
N TRP A 218 -7.96 3.34 -29.65
CA TRP A 218 -7.00 2.36 -29.19
C TRP A 218 -7.60 0.96 -29.19
N ILE A 219 -6.88 0.00 -29.72
CA ILE A 219 -7.24 -1.42 -29.63
C ILE A 219 -6.41 -2.05 -28.51
N VAL A 220 -7.07 -2.67 -27.56
CA VAL A 220 -6.44 -3.48 -26.53
C VAL A 220 -6.39 -4.93 -27.01
N ARG A 221 -5.19 -5.47 -27.10
CA ARG A 221 -4.93 -6.85 -27.53
C ARG A 221 -4.22 -7.64 -26.45
#